data_897ac94cc16b98decdf2a7268566bde5
#
_entry.id   897ac94cc16b98decdf2a7268566bde5
#
_cell.length_a   1.000
_cell.length_b   1.000
_cell.length_c   1.000
_cell.angle_alpha   90.00
_cell.angle_beta   90.00
_cell.angle_gamma   90.00
#
_symmetry.space_group_name_H-M   'P 1'
#
loop_
_entity.id
_entity.type
_entity.pdbx_description
1 polymer ?
#
loop_
_entity_poly.entity_id
_entity_poly.type
_entity_poly.pdbx_seq_one_letter_code
_entity_poly.pdbx_strand_id
1 'polypeptide(L)'
;LQADYPRRIAPNERGVLTFSYDLPADNPRYGTLKELLTVCIDGRPTRTDIFLHGFAVDDPRRVEQENAPKWQVNKNIINFGPVKRTGAPAERSLTLGNYGKSALIIRAVETPKGVGCSLRGGERIEPGQACEIVVTFDASRRDYGLWSERLILIANDPARPMQSIR
;
A
#
# COMPACT_ATOMS: atom_id res chain seq x y z
N LEU A 1 3.57 -17.36 1.65
CA LEU A 1 3.67 -17.35 3.12
C LEU A 1 4.05 -18.73 3.61
N GLN A 2 5.09 -18.83 4.42
CA GLN A 2 5.52 -20.04 5.10
C GLN A 2 5.50 -19.78 6.61
N ALA A 3 5.15 -20.80 7.38
CA ALA A 3 5.16 -20.74 8.83
C ALA A 3 6.01 -21.89 9.38
N ASP A 4 6.93 -21.58 10.27
CA ASP A 4 7.71 -22.54 11.06
C ASP A 4 7.28 -22.45 12.52
N TYR A 5 6.95 -23.60 13.11
CA TYR A 5 6.41 -23.67 14.45
C TYR A 5 6.71 -25.04 15.10
N PRO A 6 6.87 -25.10 16.42
CA PRO A 6 7.06 -26.34 17.13
C PRO A 6 5.80 -27.21 17.04
N ARG A 7 5.96 -28.46 16.63
CA ARG A 7 4.83 -29.42 16.56
C ARG A 7 4.35 -29.86 17.94
N ARG A 8 5.14 -29.66 18.97
CA ARG A 8 4.82 -30.03 20.36
C ARG A 8 5.43 -29.00 21.32
N ILE A 9 4.67 -28.57 22.28
CA ILE A 9 5.12 -27.67 23.37
C ILE A 9 4.75 -28.39 24.68
N ALA A 10 5.71 -28.63 25.55
CA ALA A 10 5.48 -29.26 26.84
C ALA A 10 4.76 -28.30 27.82
N PRO A 11 4.15 -28.82 28.89
CA PRO A 11 3.55 -27.95 29.90
C PRO A 11 4.55 -26.93 30.46
N ASN A 12 4.11 -25.67 30.56
CA ASN A 12 4.93 -24.52 31.00
C ASN A 12 6.10 -24.13 30.08
N GLU A 13 6.21 -24.70 28.89
CA GLU A 13 7.17 -24.27 27.86
C GLU A 13 6.55 -23.21 26.93
N ARG A 14 7.44 -22.49 26.24
CA ARG A 14 7.07 -21.51 25.20
C ARG A 14 7.56 -21.99 23.85
N GLY A 15 6.72 -21.87 22.85
CA GLY A 15 7.07 -22.08 21.44
C GLY A 15 7.24 -20.75 20.71
N VAL A 16 8.10 -20.73 19.69
CA VAL A 16 8.26 -19.60 18.78
C VAL A 16 7.61 -19.98 17.44
N LEU A 17 6.79 -19.06 16.91
CA LEU A 17 6.29 -19.14 15.55
C LEU A 17 7.06 -18.15 14.70
N THR A 18 7.59 -18.61 13.57
CA THR A 18 8.29 -17.77 12.62
C THR A 18 7.53 -17.77 11.30
N PHE A 19 7.35 -16.60 10.72
CA PHE A 19 6.69 -16.43 9.43
C PHE A 19 7.65 -15.85 8.41
N SER A 20 7.67 -16.40 7.21
CA SER A 20 8.34 -15.83 6.06
C SER A 20 7.35 -15.62 4.91
N TYR A 21 7.49 -14.48 4.24
CA TYR A 21 6.67 -14.14 3.09
C TYR A 21 7.58 -13.91 1.88
N ASP A 22 7.59 -14.87 0.97
CA ASP A 22 8.37 -14.78 -0.25
C ASP A 22 7.53 -14.14 -1.36
N LEU A 23 8.06 -13.10 -1.96
CA LEU A 23 7.49 -12.44 -3.13
C LEU A 23 8.25 -12.93 -4.36
N PRO A 24 7.58 -13.58 -5.34
CA PRO A 24 8.23 -14.04 -6.55
C PRO A 24 8.87 -12.88 -7.31
N ALA A 25 10.13 -13.05 -7.72
CA ALA A 25 10.87 -12.01 -8.44
C ALA A 25 10.36 -11.79 -9.88
N ASP A 26 9.79 -12.83 -10.47
CA ASP A 26 9.24 -12.88 -11.83
C ASP A 26 7.82 -12.29 -11.93
N ASN A 27 7.10 -12.26 -10.82
CA ASN A 27 5.78 -11.63 -10.74
C ASN A 27 5.62 -10.88 -9.40
N PRO A 28 6.32 -9.76 -9.20
CA PRO A 28 6.30 -9.04 -7.94
C PRO A 28 4.91 -8.44 -7.68
N ARG A 29 4.29 -8.86 -6.59
CA ARG A 29 3.08 -8.23 -6.09
C ARG A 29 3.47 -7.06 -5.17
N TYR A 30 3.16 -5.86 -5.58
CA TYR A 30 3.33 -4.66 -4.78
C TYR A 30 2.04 -4.31 -4.04
N GLY A 31 2.16 -3.60 -2.92
CA GLY A 31 1.02 -3.09 -2.18
C GLY A 31 0.80 -3.75 -0.84
N THR A 32 -0.42 -3.63 -0.34
CA THR A 32 -0.81 -4.14 0.97
C THR A 32 -0.83 -5.67 0.99
N LEU A 33 -0.13 -6.24 1.98
CA LEU A 33 -0.19 -7.65 2.36
C LEU A 33 -1.00 -7.80 3.63
N LYS A 34 -2.01 -8.66 3.60
CA LYS A 34 -2.86 -8.97 4.75
C LYS A 34 -3.12 -10.46 4.76
N GLU A 35 -2.71 -11.13 5.85
CA GLU A 35 -2.95 -12.55 6.05
C GLU A 35 -3.56 -12.78 7.42
N LEU A 36 -4.49 -13.71 7.49
CA LEU A 36 -5.09 -14.17 8.72
C LEU A 36 -4.67 -15.62 8.95
N LEU A 37 -4.06 -15.88 10.09
CA LEU A 37 -3.60 -17.19 10.50
C LEU A 37 -4.37 -17.62 11.73
N THR A 38 -5.03 -18.78 11.67
CA THR A 38 -5.72 -19.36 12.82
C THR A 38 -4.84 -20.40 13.48
N VAL A 39 -4.57 -20.26 14.78
CA VAL A 39 -3.81 -21.24 15.54
C VAL A 39 -4.69 -22.45 15.83
N CYS A 40 -4.21 -23.65 15.47
CA CYS A 40 -4.88 -24.92 15.74
C CYS A 40 -4.06 -25.74 16.75
N ILE A 41 -4.74 -26.40 17.70
CA ILE A 41 -4.17 -27.39 18.61
C ILE A 41 -4.89 -28.70 18.38
N ASP A 42 -4.12 -29.77 18.17
CA ASP A 42 -4.62 -31.12 17.82
C ASP A 42 -5.63 -31.10 16.68
N GLY A 43 -5.34 -30.28 15.65
CA GLY A 43 -6.19 -30.14 14.46
C GLY A 43 -7.49 -29.33 14.69
N ARG A 44 -7.69 -28.79 15.88
CA ARG A 44 -8.86 -27.96 16.21
C ARG A 44 -8.48 -26.48 16.25
N PRO A 45 -9.24 -25.59 15.58
CA PRO A 45 -8.99 -24.17 15.65
C PRO A 45 -9.17 -23.67 17.09
N THR A 46 -8.23 -22.84 17.52
CA THR A 46 -8.35 -22.10 18.77
C THR A 46 -9.11 -20.79 18.55
N ARG A 47 -9.26 -19.98 19.61
CA ARG A 47 -9.79 -18.60 19.50
C ARG A 47 -8.69 -17.57 19.21
N THR A 48 -7.49 -18.05 18.88
CA THR A 48 -6.34 -17.17 18.63
C THR A 48 -6.09 -17.05 17.13
N ASP A 49 -6.29 -15.85 16.63
CA ASP A 49 -5.98 -15.47 15.27
C ASP A 49 -4.80 -14.50 15.28
N ILE A 50 -3.91 -14.66 14.31
CA ILE A 50 -2.74 -13.80 14.11
C ILE A 50 -2.94 -13.06 12.79
N PHE A 51 -3.00 -11.73 12.85
CA PHE A 51 -3.08 -10.87 11.68
C PHE A 51 -1.67 -10.43 11.28
N LEU A 52 -1.23 -10.84 10.09
CA LEU A 52 -0.01 -10.33 9.48
C LEU A 52 -0.38 -9.18 8.55
N HIS A 53 0.26 -8.04 8.75
CA HIS A 53 0.06 -6.86 7.93
C HIS A 53 1.40 -6.26 7.52
N GLY A 54 1.54 -5.91 6.24
CA GLY A 54 2.74 -5.31 5.70
C GLY A 54 2.51 -4.70 4.33
N PHE A 55 3.57 -4.15 3.75
CA PHE A 55 3.57 -3.61 2.39
C PHE A 55 4.71 -4.24 1.59
N ALA A 56 4.39 -4.75 0.40
CA ALA A 56 5.40 -5.17 -0.56
C ALA A 56 5.91 -3.95 -1.34
N VAL A 57 7.19 -3.70 -1.23
CA VAL A 57 7.91 -2.59 -1.88
C VAL A 57 9.19 -3.10 -2.52
N ASP A 58 9.84 -2.29 -3.36
CA ASP A 58 11.15 -2.64 -3.91
C ASP A 58 12.19 -2.78 -2.79
N ASP A 59 13.15 -3.69 -2.95
CA ASP A 59 14.26 -3.84 -2.00
C ASP A 59 15.18 -2.60 -2.10
N PRO A 60 15.27 -1.77 -1.05
CA PRO A 60 16.06 -0.53 -1.10
C PRO A 60 17.56 -0.77 -1.29
N ARG A 61 18.05 -2.00 -1.02
CA ARG A 61 19.47 -2.37 -1.20
C ARG A 61 19.86 -2.57 -2.66
N ARG A 62 18.89 -2.73 -3.56
CA ARG A 62 19.10 -2.94 -4.99
C ARG A 62 19.25 -1.66 -5.81
N VAL A 63 19.09 -0.50 -5.17
CA VAL A 63 19.16 0.81 -5.84
C VAL A 63 20.29 1.61 -5.26
N GLU A 64 21.17 2.12 -6.12
CA GLU A 64 22.18 3.11 -5.71
C GLU A 64 21.46 4.38 -5.22
N GLN A 65 21.55 4.64 -3.93
CA GLN A 65 20.81 5.74 -3.30
C GLN A 65 21.17 7.13 -3.87
N GLU A 66 22.41 7.30 -4.35
CA GLU A 66 22.86 8.56 -4.94
C GLU A 66 22.17 8.88 -6.26
N ASN A 67 21.85 7.86 -7.05
CA ASN A 67 21.20 7.98 -8.34
C ASN A 67 19.71 7.61 -8.31
N ALA A 68 19.14 7.43 -7.13
CA ALA A 68 17.75 6.99 -6.94
C ALA A 68 16.72 8.04 -7.40
N PRO A 69 15.51 7.60 -7.78
CA PRO A 69 14.37 8.49 -7.89
C PRO A 69 14.02 9.05 -6.51
N LYS A 70 13.49 10.26 -6.46
CA LYS A 70 12.99 10.89 -5.23
C LYS A 70 11.68 11.57 -5.55
N TRP A 71 10.62 11.12 -4.96
CA TRP A 71 9.32 11.68 -5.24
C TRP A 71 8.74 12.50 -4.09
N GLN A 72 7.91 13.44 -4.47
CA GLN A 72 7.15 14.25 -3.53
C GLN A 72 5.79 14.57 -4.13
N VAL A 73 4.76 14.51 -3.30
CA VAL A 73 3.45 15.05 -3.60
C VAL A 73 3.30 16.42 -2.93
N ASN A 74 2.63 17.34 -3.61
CA ASN A 74 2.43 18.69 -3.07
C ASN A 74 1.40 18.75 -1.93
N LYS A 75 0.60 17.69 -1.76
CA LYS A 75 -0.43 17.55 -0.71
C LYS A 75 -0.50 16.12 -0.24
N ASN A 76 -0.57 15.92 1.06
CA ASN A 76 -0.81 14.61 1.69
C ASN A 76 -2.22 14.47 2.28
N ILE A 77 -3.04 15.51 2.13
CA ILE A 77 -4.45 15.54 2.54
C ILE A 77 -5.27 16.13 1.40
N ILE A 78 -6.35 15.43 1.04
CA ILE A 78 -7.36 15.88 0.08
C ILE A 78 -8.69 15.99 0.80
N ASN A 79 -9.23 17.19 0.87
CA ASN A 79 -10.55 17.44 1.43
C ASN A 79 -11.57 17.68 0.32
N PHE A 80 -12.55 16.78 0.21
CA PHE A 80 -13.66 16.94 -0.74
C PHE A 80 -14.78 17.82 -0.21
N GLY A 81 -14.86 18.04 1.12
CA GLY A 81 -15.98 18.71 1.75
C GLY A 81 -17.28 17.89 1.68
N PRO A 82 -18.43 18.53 1.82
CA PRO A 82 -19.72 17.87 1.64
C PRO A 82 -19.93 17.46 0.17
N VAL A 83 -20.11 16.16 -0.08
CA VAL A 83 -20.33 15.58 -1.40
C VAL A 83 -21.73 14.97 -1.47
N LYS A 84 -22.49 15.32 -2.51
CA LYS A 84 -23.82 14.75 -2.74
C LYS A 84 -23.69 13.31 -3.28
N ARG A 85 -24.55 12.41 -2.81
CA ARG A 85 -24.60 11.03 -3.32
C ARG A 85 -25.19 10.92 -4.74
N THR A 86 -25.88 11.97 -5.18
CA THR A 86 -26.47 12.05 -6.52
C THR A 86 -25.64 13.00 -7.39
N GLY A 87 -25.34 12.59 -8.60
CA GLY A 87 -24.54 13.40 -9.54
C GLY A 87 -23.19 12.79 -9.86
N ALA A 88 -22.35 13.57 -10.52
CA ALA A 88 -21.00 13.15 -10.87
C ALA A 88 -20.11 13.05 -9.63
N PRO A 89 -19.09 12.17 -9.64
CA PRO A 89 -18.06 12.11 -8.61
C PRO A 89 -17.38 13.48 -8.42
N ALA A 90 -17.05 13.80 -7.19
CA ALA A 90 -16.26 14.99 -6.88
C ALA A 90 -14.78 14.74 -7.24
N GLU A 91 -14.09 15.76 -7.77
CA GLU A 91 -12.72 15.65 -8.22
C GLU A 91 -11.81 16.64 -7.48
N ARG A 92 -10.57 16.23 -7.23
CA ARG A 92 -9.49 17.06 -6.70
C ARG A 92 -8.18 16.65 -7.33
N SER A 93 -7.30 17.62 -7.57
CA SER A 93 -5.98 17.36 -8.12
C SER A 93 -4.89 17.55 -7.07
N LEU A 94 -3.82 16.80 -7.28
CA LEU A 94 -2.52 17.00 -6.64
C LEU A 94 -1.41 16.79 -7.66
N THR A 95 -0.22 17.30 -7.35
CA THR A 95 0.95 17.16 -8.22
C THR A 95 1.94 16.22 -7.57
N LEU A 96 2.45 15.27 -8.35
CA LEU A 96 3.55 14.38 -8.00
C LEU A 96 4.76 14.75 -8.86
N GLY A 97 5.90 15.04 -8.23
CA GLY A 97 7.15 15.37 -8.91
C GLY A 97 8.25 14.36 -8.58
N ASN A 98 9.11 14.09 -9.57
CA ASN A 98 10.34 13.33 -9.40
C ASN A 98 11.54 14.29 -9.32
N TYR A 99 12.10 14.43 -8.14
CA TYR A 99 13.26 15.27 -7.81
C TYR A 99 14.57 14.48 -7.73
N GLY A 100 14.53 13.20 -8.11
CA GLY A 100 15.69 12.33 -8.14
C GLY A 100 16.49 12.41 -9.44
N LYS A 101 17.45 11.50 -9.57
CA LYS A 101 18.34 11.43 -10.73
C LYS A 101 17.98 10.31 -11.70
N SER A 102 17.09 9.41 -11.33
CA SER A 102 16.58 8.33 -12.19
C SER A 102 15.06 8.36 -12.28
N ALA A 103 14.52 7.60 -13.22
CA ALA A 103 13.08 7.54 -13.42
C ALA A 103 12.34 6.97 -12.22
N LEU A 104 11.30 7.67 -11.80
CA LEU A 104 10.33 7.19 -10.84
C LEU A 104 9.33 6.26 -11.54
N ILE A 105 9.16 5.07 -11.02
CA ILE A 105 8.21 4.08 -11.54
C ILE A 105 7.17 3.81 -10.46
N ILE A 106 5.92 4.06 -10.79
CA ILE A 106 4.80 3.72 -9.91
C ILE A 106 4.59 2.21 -9.95
N ARG A 107 4.72 1.56 -8.81
CA ARG A 107 4.56 0.10 -8.67
C ARG A 107 3.11 -0.30 -8.45
N ALA A 108 2.42 0.43 -7.57
CA ALA A 108 1.02 0.19 -7.27
C ALA A 108 0.30 1.46 -6.82
N VAL A 109 -1.00 1.49 -7.05
CA VAL A 109 -1.93 2.50 -6.55
C VAL A 109 -3.10 1.78 -5.91
N GLU A 110 -3.28 1.95 -4.60
CA GLU A 110 -4.39 1.35 -3.86
C GLU A 110 -5.40 2.42 -3.47
N THR A 111 -6.61 2.26 -3.95
CA THR A 111 -7.72 3.18 -3.67
C THR A 111 -8.78 2.53 -2.79
N PRO A 112 -9.34 3.25 -1.80
CA PRO A 112 -10.49 2.77 -1.05
C PRO A 112 -11.74 2.67 -1.93
N LYS A 113 -12.77 1.99 -1.44
CA LYS A 113 -14.06 1.90 -2.12
C LYS A 113 -14.61 3.31 -2.41
N GLY A 114 -15.05 3.56 -3.64
CA GLY A 114 -15.61 4.84 -4.07
C GLY A 114 -14.56 5.94 -4.33
N VAL A 115 -13.27 5.64 -4.19
CA VAL A 115 -12.19 6.55 -4.56
C VAL A 115 -11.55 6.06 -5.86
N GLY A 116 -11.37 6.96 -6.81
CA GLY A 116 -10.61 6.73 -8.04
C GLY A 116 -9.32 7.55 -8.05
N CYS A 117 -8.36 7.11 -8.85
CA CYS A 117 -7.09 7.81 -9.06
C CYS A 117 -6.72 7.71 -10.54
N SER A 118 -6.27 8.80 -11.15
CA SER A 118 -5.82 8.79 -12.55
C SER A 118 -4.50 8.04 -12.72
N LEU A 119 -3.63 8.06 -11.70
CA LEU A 119 -2.34 7.38 -11.71
C LEU A 119 -2.51 5.86 -11.69
N ARG A 120 -1.65 5.14 -12.42
CA ARG A 120 -1.66 3.68 -12.54
C ARG A 120 -0.31 3.08 -12.21
N GLY A 121 -0.32 1.80 -11.83
CA GLY A 121 0.91 1.01 -11.75
C GLY A 121 1.55 0.89 -13.14
N GLY A 122 2.90 0.97 -13.19
CA GLY A 122 3.68 0.96 -14.41
C GLY A 122 4.00 2.35 -14.98
N GLU A 123 3.33 3.41 -14.54
CA GLU A 123 3.64 4.77 -15.01
C GLU A 123 5.04 5.21 -14.61
N ARG A 124 5.67 5.94 -15.52
CA ARG A 124 7.04 6.37 -15.42
C ARG A 124 7.14 7.91 -15.49
N ILE A 125 7.84 8.51 -14.54
CA ILE A 125 8.04 9.95 -14.44
C ILE A 125 9.54 10.20 -14.44
N GLU A 126 10.03 10.91 -15.47
CA GLU A 126 11.46 11.17 -15.65
C GLU A 126 12.00 12.17 -14.60
N PRO A 127 13.32 12.20 -14.36
CA PRO A 127 13.95 13.18 -13.48
C PRO A 127 13.55 14.61 -13.82
N GLY A 128 13.18 15.39 -12.82
CA GLY A 128 12.74 16.78 -12.97
C GLY A 128 11.34 16.96 -13.54
N GLN A 129 10.64 15.88 -13.89
CA GLN A 129 9.27 15.94 -14.38
C GLN A 129 8.27 15.84 -13.23
N ALA A 130 7.08 16.37 -13.47
CA ALA A 130 5.93 16.26 -12.58
C ALA A 130 4.67 15.90 -13.38
N CYS A 131 3.75 15.20 -12.76
CA CYS A 131 2.44 14.89 -13.32
C CYS A 131 1.33 15.34 -12.37
N GLU A 132 0.20 15.67 -12.95
CA GLU A 132 -1.03 15.92 -12.21
C GLU A 132 -1.74 14.60 -11.96
N ILE A 133 -2.13 14.38 -10.71
CA ILE A 133 -2.95 13.24 -10.30
C ILE A 133 -4.35 13.76 -9.98
N VAL A 134 -5.35 13.22 -10.66
CA VAL A 134 -6.75 13.47 -10.37
C VAL A 134 -7.28 12.37 -9.46
N VAL A 135 -7.79 12.75 -8.30
CA VAL A 135 -8.45 11.86 -7.35
C VAL A 135 -9.95 12.15 -7.38
N THR A 136 -10.75 11.12 -7.58
CA THR A 136 -12.21 11.22 -7.64
C THR A 136 -12.83 10.55 -6.42
N PHE A 137 -13.92 11.10 -5.92
CA PHE A 137 -14.73 10.51 -4.87
C PHE A 137 -16.19 10.37 -5.31
N ASP A 138 -16.62 9.12 -5.43
CA ASP A 138 -18.00 8.75 -5.76
C ASP A 138 -18.78 8.43 -4.48
N ALA A 139 -19.50 9.41 -3.97
CA ALA A 139 -20.31 9.28 -2.77
C ALA A 139 -21.50 8.32 -2.92
N SER A 140 -21.92 8.00 -4.14
CA SER A 140 -23.01 7.03 -4.38
C SER A 140 -22.63 5.62 -3.91
N ARG A 141 -21.33 5.33 -3.87
CA ARG A 141 -20.76 4.02 -3.47
C ARG A 141 -20.51 3.90 -1.96
N ARG A 142 -20.90 4.92 -1.17
CA ARG A 142 -20.71 4.99 0.28
C ARG A 142 -22.03 5.26 1.00
N ASP A 143 -22.09 4.90 2.28
CA ASP A 143 -23.19 5.27 3.15
C ASP A 143 -23.09 6.73 3.58
N TYR A 144 -24.15 7.29 4.17
CA TYR A 144 -24.10 8.63 4.75
C TYR A 144 -23.16 8.68 5.95
N GLY A 145 -22.42 9.75 6.10
CA GLY A 145 -21.53 9.97 7.24
C GLY A 145 -20.22 10.63 6.86
N LEU A 146 -19.34 10.72 7.84
CA LEU A 146 -17.97 11.22 7.68
C LEU A 146 -17.06 10.07 7.23
N TRP A 147 -16.30 10.31 6.16
CA TRP A 147 -15.32 9.36 5.62
C TRP A 147 -13.91 9.94 5.69
N SER A 148 -12.98 9.16 6.21
CA SER A 148 -11.55 9.47 6.20
C SER A 148 -10.81 8.19 5.83
N GLU A 149 -10.23 8.19 4.64
CA GLU A 149 -9.61 7.02 4.02
C GLU A 149 -8.19 7.37 3.55
N ARG A 150 -7.48 6.37 3.05
CA ARG A 150 -6.11 6.54 2.55
C ARG A 150 -5.98 5.98 1.14
N LEU A 151 -5.52 6.82 0.23
CA LEU A 151 -4.94 6.44 -1.05
C LEU A 151 -3.47 6.10 -0.81
N ILE A 152 -3.04 4.91 -1.20
CA ILE A 152 -1.66 4.46 -1.03
C ILE A 152 -1.00 4.39 -2.40
N LEU A 153 0.14 5.04 -2.51
CA LEU A 153 0.99 5.01 -3.69
C LEU A 153 2.29 4.29 -3.33
N ILE A 154 2.72 3.37 -4.20
CA ILE A 154 3.99 2.64 -4.05
C ILE A 154 4.83 2.88 -5.30
N ALA A 155 6.11 3.17 -5.09
CA ALA A 155 7.06 3.47 -6.14
C ALA A 155 8.45 2.91 -5.83
N ASN A 156 9.37 3.03 -6.79
CA ASN A 156 10.74 2.55 -6.69
C ASN A 156 11.72 3.51 -5.98
N ASP A 157 11.23 4.50 -5.23
CA ASP A 157 12.07 5.36 -4.38
C ASP A 157 12.54 4.56 -3.15
N PRO A 158 13.84 4.25 -3.00
CA PRO A 158 14.33 3.41 -1.90
C PRO A 158 14.22 4.08 -0.54
N ALA A 159 14.20 5.41 -0.48
CA ALA A 159 14.06 6.16 0.76
C ALA A 159 12.59 6.31 1.20
N ARG A 160 11.68 6.34 0.23
CA ARG A 160 10.24 6.48 0.46
C ARG A 160 9.45 5.60 -0.50
N PRO A 161 9.50 4.28 -0.35
CA PRO A 161 8.85 3.37 -1.29
C PRO A 161 7.31 3.47 -1.25
N MET A 162 6.75 4.09 -0.22
CA MET A 162 5.31 4.24 -0.05
C MET A 162 4.95 5.67 0.41
N GLN A 163 3.89 6.22 -0.16
CA GLN A 163 3.24 7.43 0.32
C GLN A 163 1.74 7.20 0.55
N SER A 164 1.23 7.81 1.61
CA SER A 164 -0.18 7.75 1.98
C SER A 164 -0.78 9.16 1.91
N ILE A 165 -1.87 9.31 1.15
CA ILE A 165 -2.64 10.54 0.99
C ILE A 165 -4.00 10.29 1.65
N ARG A 166 -4.37 11.16 2.58
CA ARG A 166 -5.64 11.08 3.31
C ARG A 166 -6.68 12.01 2.74
#